data_c9233a40979f1ee1a211297713ceb45e
#
_entry.id   c9233a40979f1ee1a211297713ceb45e
#
_cell.length_a   1.000
_cell.length_b   1.000
_cell.length_c   1.000
_cell.angle_alpha   90.00
_cell.angle_beta   90.00
_cell.angle_gamma   90.00
#
_symmetry.space_group_name_H-M   'P 1'
#
loop_
_entity.id
_entity.type
_entity.pdbx_description
1 polymer ?
#
loop_
_entity_poly.entity_id
_entity_poly.type
_entity_poly.pdbx_seq_one_letter_code
_entity_poly.pdbx_strand_id
1 'polypeptide(L)'
;YLIMQEEKPVRRGVYILPNLFTTASLFTGFLAMLLAVQGNIEGSALAILFSALMDGLDGKVARLTNTASEFGIQYDSLADLVAFGVAPAFTSWMWVLEGYGKLGIGVAFLYVACTALRLARFNVCVTTVSKKFFVGLPCPAAGCAVAMFILFSSYLPSWLEARTPFLGLVVTFVMALLMVSRVRYFSFKE
;
A
#
# COMPACT_ATOMS: atom_id res chain seq x y z
N TYR A 1 38.59 13.32 -26.83
CA TYR A 1 38.84 12.25 -25.85
C TYR A 1 37.54 11.98 -25.13
N LEU A 2 36.75 11.04 -25.66
CA LEU A 2 35.58 10.48 -25.02
C LEU A 2 36.06 9.46 -23.98
N ILE A 3 35.90 9.78 -22.71
CA ILE A 3 36.07 8.81 -21.61
C ILE A 3 34.83 7.91 -21.64
N MET A 4 34.96 6.75 -22.23
CA MET A 4 34.00 5.65 -22.07
C MET A 4 34.12 5.21 -20.60
N GLN A 5 33.08 5.54 -19.82
CA GLN A 5 32.89 4.93 -18.51
C GLN A 5 32.57 3.46 -18.74
N GLU A 6 33.45 2.56 -18.35
CA GLU A 6 33.20 1.13 -18.26
C GLU A 6 32.07 0.89 -17.25
N GLU A 7 30.88 0.63 -17.74
CA GLU A 7 29.81 0.07 -16.92
C GLU A 7 30.23 -1.33 -16.44
N LYS A 8 30.57 -1.44 -15.16
CA LYS A 8 30.83 -2.75 -14.55
C LYS A 8 29.63 -3.65 -14.78
N PRO A 9 29.82 -4.89 -15.26
CA PRO A 9 28.72 -5.82 -15.51
C PRO A 9 28.07 -6.17 -14.17
N VAL A 10 26.93 -5.58 -13.89
CA VAL A 10 26.11 -5.91 -12.71
C VAL A 10 25.57 -7.33 -12.91
N ARG A 11 25.89 -8.22 -11.98
CA ARG A 11 25.46 -9.64 -12.03
C ARG A 11 23.94 -9.70 -12.12
N ARG A 12 23.40 -10.24 -13.20
CA ARG A 12 21.95 -10.34 -13.49
C ARG A 12 21.13 -10.95 -12.35
N GLY A 13 21.72 -11.78 -11.49
CA GLY A 13 21.06 -12.40 -10.33
C GLY A 13 20.70 -11.44 -9.19
N VAL A 14 21.35 -10.28 -9.09
CA VAL A 14 21.15 -9.34 -7.97
C VAL A 14 19.82 -8.55 -8.13
N TYR A 15 19.31 -8.37 -9.35
CA TYR A 15 18.01 -7.74 -9.63
C TYR A 15 16.80 -8.63 -9.31
N ILE A 16 17.00 -9.96 -9.18
CA ILE A 16 15.92 -10.91 -8.95
C ILE A 16 15.42 -10.81 -7.50
N LEU A 17 16.33 -10.56 -6.56
CA LEU A 17 16.01 -10.60 -5.13
C LEU A 17 14.98 -9.56 -4.69
N PRO A 18 15.13 -8.25 -5.03
CA PRO A 18 14.08 -7.25 -4.70
C PRO A 18 12.74 -7.60 -5.34
N ASN A 19 12.73 -7.96 -6.63
CA ASN A 19 11.49 -8.32 -7.35
C ASN A 19 10.79 -9.54 -6.75
N LEU A 20 11.51 -10.43 -6.08
CA LEU A 20 10.90 -11.57 -5.39
C LEU A 20 10.10 -11.11 -4.16
N PHE A 21 10.61 -10.17 -3.38
CA PHE A 21 9.88 -9.60 -2.24
C PHE A 21 8.67 -8.78 -2.70
N THR A 22 8.81 -7.99 -3.77
CA THR A 22 7.69 -7.28 -4.39
C THR A 22 6.62 -8.24 -4.88
N THR A 23 7.02 -9.37 -5.50
CA THR A 23 6.08 -10.41 -5.92
C THR A 23 5.41 -11.09 -4.72
N ALA A 24 6.13 -11.30 -3.62
CA ALA A 24 5.56 -11.85 -2.39
C ALA A 24 4.55 -10.88 -1.75
N SER A 25 4.85 -9.56 -1.76
CA SER A 25 3.91 -8.52 -1.35
C SER A 25 2.64 -8.53 -2.21
N LEU A 26 2.79 -8.58 -3.53
CA LEU A 26 1.67 -8.68 -4.47
C LEU A 26 0.82 -9.93 -4.22
N PHE A 27 1.48 -11.09 -4.03
CA PHE A 27 0.79 -12.36 -3.77
C PHE A 27 0.01 -12.31 -2.45
N THR A 28 0.58 -11.75 -1.38
CA THR A 28 -0.12 -11.66 -0.09
C THR A 28 -1.26 -10.65 -0.13
N GLY A 29 -1.14 -9.55 -0.91
CA GLY A 29 -2.25 -8.66 -1.20
C GLY A 29 -3.40 -9.36 -1.95
N PHE A 30 -3.08 -10.17 -2.95
CA PHE A 30 -4.06 -11.00 -3.65
C PHE A 30 -4.70 -12.05 -2.72
N LEU A 31 -3.89 -12.72 -1.89
CA LEU A 31 -4.38 -13.68 -0.89
C LEU A 31 -5.34 -13.01 0.10
N ALA A 32 -5.08 -11.76 0.50
CA ALA A 32 -5.98 -11.01 1.37
C ALA A 32 -7.39 -10.89 0.76
N MET A 33 -7.49 -10.61 -0.53
CA MET A 33 -8.80 -10.56 -1.20
C MET A 33 -9.50 -11.91 -1.22
N LEU A 34 -8.78 -13.00 -1.46
CA LEU A 34 -9.36 -14.36 -1.42
C LEU A 34 -9.87 -14.72 -0.02
N LEU A 35 -9.11 -14.37 1.03
CA LEU A 35 -9.53 -14.57 2.42
C LEU A 35 -10.78 -13.75 2.75
N ALA A 36 -10.87 -12.52 2.27
CA ALA A 36 -12.05 -11.69 2.45
C ALA A 36 -13.30 -12.32 1.79
N VAL A 37 -13.17 -12.85 0.57
CA VAL A 37 -14.27 -13.59 -0.11
C VAL A 37 -14.72 -14.82 0.68
N GLN A 38 -13.80 -15.50 1.36
CA GLN A 38 -14.10 -16.64 2.21
C GLN A 38 -14.73 -16.24 3.56
N GLY A 39 -14.93 -14.95 3.81
CA GLY A 39 -15.44 -14.44 5.08
C GLY A 39 -14.40 -14.34 6.20
N ASN A 40 -13.14 -14.70 5.92
CA ASN A 40 -12.04 -14.57 6.88
C ASN A 40 -11.44 -13.15 6.82
N ILE A 41 -12.16 -12.21 7.39
CA ILE A 41 -11.80 -10.77 7.36
C ILE A 41 -10.53 -10.51 8.20
N GLU A 42 -10.38 -11.18 9.35
CA GLU A 42 -9.17 -11.06 10.18
C GLU A 42 -7.94 -11.60 9.46
N GLY A 43 -8.04 -12.77 8.83
CA GLY A 43 -6.98 -13.34 8.00
C GLY A 43 -6.60 -12.43 6.83
N SER A 44 -7.59 -11.78 6.20
CA SER A 44 -7.36 -10.79 5.16
C SER A 44 -6.58 -9.58 5.68
N ALA A 45 -6.96 -9.03 6.85
CA ALA A 45 -6.25 -7.91 7.46
C ALA A 45 -4.79 -8.29 7.83
N LEU A 46 -4.58 -9.48 8.38
CA LEU A 46 -3.23 -10.00 8.66
C LEU A 46 -2.39 -10.16 7.38
N ALA A 47 -2.98 -10.62 6.29
CA ALA A 47 -2.29 -10.74 5.00
C ALA A 47 -1.87 -9.38 4.44
N ILE A 48 -2.69 -8.31 4.61
CA ILE A 48 -2.33 -6.93 4.25
C ILE A 48 -1.14 -6.44 5.08
N LEU A 49 -1.13 -6.69 6.39
CA LEU A 49 0.00 -6.32 7.26
C LEU A 49 1.28 -7.08 6.89
N PHE A 50 1.16 -8.36 6.54
CA PHE A 50 2.29 -9.15 6.08
C PHE A 50 2.82 -8.65 4.73
N SER A 51 1.93 -8.21 3.83
CA SER A 51 2.32 -7.56 2.58
C SER A 51 3.16 -6.29 2.83
N ALA A 52 2.77 -5.47 3.82
CA ALA A 52 3.55 -4.28 4.20
C ALA A 52 4.94 -4.62 4.76
N LEU A 53 5.05 -5.76 5.46
CA LEU A 53 6.36 -6.25 5.92
C LEU A 53 7.25 -6.64 4.74
N MET A 54 6.71 -7.36 3.75
CA MET A 54 7.45 -7.76 2.54
C MET A 54 7.90 -6.55 1.72
N ASP A 55 7.01 -5.57 1.52
CA ASP A 55 7.30 -4.29 0.87
C ASP A 55 8.42 -3.51 1.58
N GLY A 56 8.38 -3.44 2.91
CA GLY A 56 9.44 -2.81 3.69
C GLY A 56 10.80 -3.52 3.58
N LEU A 57 10.80 -4.84 3.34
CA LEU A 57 12.02 -5.63 3.14
C LEU A 57 12.60 -5.42 1.75
N ASP A 58 11.78 -5.41 0.68
CA ASP A 58 12.28 -5.20 -0.67
C ASP A 58 12.93 -3.81 -0.83
N GLY A 59 12.31 -2.76 -0.28
CA GLY A 59 12.89 -1.42 -0.27
C GLY A 59 14.22 -1.31 0.50
N LYS A 60 14.42 -2.12 1.56
CA LYS A 60 15.71 -2.21 2.25
C LYS A 60 16.74 -2.98 1.44
N VAL A 61 16.35 -4.13 0.88
CA VAL A 61 17.22 -4.98 0.08
C VAL A 61 17.68 -4.24 -1.17
N ALA A 62 16.77 -3.58 -1.91
CA ALA A 62 17.11 -2.80 -3.09
C ALA A 62 18.15 -1.69 -2.80
N ARG A 63 18.02 -1.02 -1.64
CA ARG A 63 19.01 0.00 -1.20
C ARG A 63 20.35 -0.58 -0.81
N LEU A 64 20.37 -1.70 -0.10
CA LEU A 64 21.62 -2.35 0.34
C LEU A 64 22.40 -2.96 -0.83
N THR A 65 21.69 -3.43 -1.85
CA THR A 65 22.29 -4.09 -3.01
C THR A 65 22.60 -3.13 -4.17
N ASN A 66 22.20 -1.84 -4.07
CA ASN A 66 22.32 -0.85 -5.15
C ASN A 66 21.70 -1.32 -6.49
N THR A 67 20.59 -2.06 -6.45
CA THR A 67 19.97 -2.70 -7.61
C THR A 67 18.64 -2.08 -7.99
N ALA A 68 18.44 -0.79 -7.68
CA ALA A 68 17.25 -0.07 -8.12
C ALA A 68 17.22 0.04 -9.65
N SER A 69 16.31 -0.66 -10.31
CA SER A 69 16.03 -0.54 -11.74
C SER A 69 14.74 0.26 -11.98
N GLU A 70 14.63 0.94 -13.12
CA GLU A 70 13.38 1.62 -13.51
C GLU A 70 12.20 0.66 -13.57
N PHE A 71 12.43 -0.55 -14.07
CA PHE A 71 11.44 -1.62 -14.08
C PHE A 71 10.99 -1.99 -12.65
N GLY A 72 11.94 -2.16 -11.72
CA GLY A 72 11.63 -2.50 -10.33
C GLY A 72 10.75 -1.43 -9.66
N ILE A 73 11.02 -0.14 -9.88
CA ILE A 73 10.23 0.97 -9.35
C ILE A 73 8.80 0.95 -9.87
N GLN A 74 8.61 0.66 -11.16
CA GLN A 74 7.27 0.59 -11.75
C GLN A 74 6.52 -0.66 -11.28
N TYR A 75 7.21 -1.80 -11.19
CA TYR A 75 6.65 -3.05 -10.72
C TYR A 75 6.22 -2.96 -9.25
N ASP A 76 7.03 -2.35 -8.41
CA ASP A 76 6.74 -2.05 -7.02
C ASP A 76 5.46 -1.18 -6.87
N SER A 77 5.35 -0.12 -7.66
CA SER A 77 4.15 0.72 -7.66
C SER A 77 2.87 -0.03 -8.07
N LEU A 78 2.97 -0.99 -9.00
CA LEU A 78 1.83 -1.84 -9.39
C LEU A 78 1.48 -2.83 -8.28
N ALA A 79 2.48 -3.43 -7.63
CA ALA A 79 2.29 -4.31 -6.48
C ALA A 79 1.64 -3.58 -5.31
N ASP A 80 2.13 -2.36 -5.01
CA ASP A 80 1.58 -1.47 -3.98
C ASP A 80 0.11 -1.11 -4.24
N LEU A 81 -0.24 -0.83 -5.49
CA LEU A 81 -1.63 -0.54 -5.84
C LEU A 81 -2.55 -1.72 -5.50
N VAL A 82 -2.13 -2.93 -5.77
CA VAL A 82 -2.92 -4.14 -5.45
C VAL A 82 -2.93 -4.38 -3.95
N ALA A 83 -1.77 -4.39 -3.31
CA ALA A 83 -1.61 -4.78 -1.91
C ALA A 83 -2.17 -3.76 -0.92
N PHE A 84 -2.03 -2.45 -1.21
CA PHE A 84 -2.41 -1.36 -0.30
C PHE A 84 -3.52 -0.45 -0.83
N GLY A 85 -3.92 -0.63 -2.10
CA GLY A 85 -5.06 0.05 -2.69
C GLY A 85 -6.26 -0.89 -2.79
N VAL A 86 -6.16 -1.91 -3.63
CA VAL A 86 -7.29 -2.79 -3.97
C VAL A 86 -7.62 -3.73 -2.80
N ALA A 87 -6.63 -4.39 -2.19
CA ALA A 87 -6.89 -5.37 -1.13
C ALA A 87 -7.56 -4.74 0.11
N PRO A 88 -7.09 -3.60 0.69
CA PRO A 88 -7.77 -2.97 1.81
C PRO A 88 -9.17 -2.45 1.46
N ALA A 89 -9.36 -1.88 0.27
CA ALA A 89 -10.66 -1.41 -0.19
C ALA A 89 -11.65 -2.57 -0.33
N PHE A 90 -11.21 -3.67 -0.92
CA PHE A 90 -12.01 -4.87 -1.11
C PHE A 90 -12.33 -5.56 0.23
N THR A 91 -11.36 -5.65 1.13
CA THR A 91 -11.57 -6.18 2.48
C THR A 91 -12.57 -5.33 3.25
N SER A 92 -12.45 -4.00 3.21
CA SER A 92 -13.40 -3.09 3.82
C SER A 92 -14.80 -3.22 3.21
N TRP A 93 -14.89 -3.45 1.89
CA TRP A 93 -16.14 -3.71 1.21
C TRP A 93 -16.81 -4.97 1.76
N MET A 94 -16.12 -6.09 1.75
CA MET A 94 -16.64 -7.36 2.26
C MET A 94 -16.98 -7.31 3.75
N TRP A 95 -16.26 -6.49 4.50
CA TRP A 95 -16.46 -6.38 5.94
C TRP A 95 -17.68 -5.54 6.33
N VAL A 96 -17.78 -4.31 5.84
CA VAL A 96 -18.81 -3.36 6.30
C VAL A 96 -19.41 -2.47 5.21
N LEU A 97 -18.66 -2.17 4.12
CA LEU A 97 -19.13 -1.18 3.15
C LEU A 97 -20.25 -1.70 2.26
N GLU A 98 -20.39 -3.01 2.09
CA GLU A 98 -21.46 -3.64 1.32
C GLU A 98 -22.84 -3.19 1.84
N GLY A 99 -23.01 -3.09 3.16
CA GLY A 99 -24.24 -2.63 3.80
C GLY A 99 -24.68 -1.21 3.43
N TYR A 100 -23.77 -0.38 2.92
CA TYR A 100 -24.05 0.99 2.45
C TYR A 100 -24.37 1.07 0.94
N GLY A 101 -24.44 -0.05 0.24
CA GLY A 101 -24.80 -0.11 -1.18
C GLY A 101 -23.91 0.79 -2.05
N LYS A 102 -24.55 1.68 -2.85
CA LYS A 102 -23.82 2.55 -3.79
C LYS A 102 -22.80 3.48 -3.12
N LEU A 103 -23.07 3.93 -1.91
CA LEU A 103 -22.18 4.81 -1.16
C LEU A 103 -20.91 4.04 -0.74
N GLY A 104 -21.04 2.80 -0.28
CA GLY A 104 -19.92 1.94 0.06
C GLY A 104 -19.05 1.64 -1.16
N ILE A 105 -19.64 1.36 -2.33
CA ILE A 105 -18.91 1.20 -3.61
C ILE A 105 -18.12 2.47 -3.91
N GLY A 106 -18.76 3.64 -3.77
CA GLY A 106 -18.11 4.92 -4.02
C GLY A 106 -16.88 5.15 -3.12
N VAL A 107 -16.98 4.83 -1.82
CA VAL A 107 -15.88 4.97 -0.86
C VAL A 107 -14.76 3.98 -1.16
N ALA A 108 -15.08 2.72 -1.43
CA ALA A 108 -14.08 1.71 -1.80
C ALA A 108 -13.34 2.10 -3.09
N PHE A 109 -14.07 2.53 -4.11
CA PHE A 109 -13.46 3.01 -5.36
C PHE A 109 -12.60 4.26 -5.15
N LEU A 110 -13.09 5.22 -4.36
CA LEU A 110 -12.34 6.44 -4.03
C LEU A 110 -10.99 6.08 -3.38
N TYR A 111 -10.97 5.11 -2.47
CA TYR A 111 -9.75 4.66 -1.83
C TYR A 111 -8.74 4.11 -2.85
N VAL A 112 -9.18 3.25 -3.77
CA VAL A 112 -8.34 2.72 -4.85
C VAL A 112 -7.83 3.84 -5.76
N ALA A 113 -8.72 4.74 -6.19
CA ALA A 113 -8.38 5.86 -7.06
C ALA A 113 -7.35 6.80 -6.41
N CYS A 114 -7.54 7.14 -5.13
CA CYS A 114 -6.59 7.96 -4.37
C CYS A 114 -5.22 7.28 -4.25
N THR A 115 -5.18 5.97 -4.03
CA THR A 115 -3.94 5.19 -4.01
C THR A 115 -3.24 5.26 -5.36
N ALA A 116 -3.95 5.02 -6.46
CA ALA A 116 -3.41 5.07 -7.81
C ALA A 116 -2.86 6.46 -8.16
N LEU A 117 -3.62 7.53 -7.89
CA LEU A 117 -3.21 8.92 -8.12
C LEU A 117 -1.96 9.28 -7.31
N ARG A 118 -1.89 8.82 -6.06
CA ARG A 118 -0.73 9.05 -5.23
C ARG A 118 0.53 8.38 -5.78
N LEU A 119 0.44 7.10 -6.17
CA LEU A 119 1.57 6.35 -6.75
C LEU A 119 2.02 6.97 -8.08
N ALA A 120 1.09 7.33 -8.96
CA ALA A 120 1.39 8.01 -10.21
C ALA A 120 2.11 9.36 -9.96
N ARG A 121 1.61 10.17 -9.00
CA ARG A 121 2.26 11.42 -8.62
C ARG A 121 3.66 11.20 -8.08
N PHE A 122 3.85 10.19 -7.23
CA PHE A 122 5.16 9.86 -6.67
C PHE A 122 6.16 9.51 -7.77
N ASN A 123 5.78 8.66 -8.72
CA ASN A 123 6.65 8.25 -9.83
C ASN A 123 7.06 9.42 -10.72
N VAL A 124 6.16 10.36 -10.99
CA VAL A 124 6.48 11.57 -11.75
C VAL A 124 7.41 12.51 -10.95
N CYS A 125 7.18 12.67 -9.65
CA CYS A 125 8.00 13.57 -8.82
C CYS A 125 9.42 13.05 -8.57
N VAL A 126 9.64 11.74 -8.53
CA VAL A 126 10.98 11.15 -8.36
C VAL A 126 11.91 11.50 -9.52
N THR A 127 11.37 11.71 -10.72
CA THR A 127 12.15 12.10 -11.91
C THR A 127 12.49 13.59 -11.97
N THR A 128 11.82 14.46 -11.19
CA THR A 128 11.89 15.93 -11.40
C THR A 128 12.33 16.76 -10.19
N VAL A 129 12.32 16.27 -8.95
CA VAL A 129 12.54 17.13 -7.76
C VAL A 129 13.45 16.47 -6.70
N SER A 130 14.36 17.30 -6.13
CA SER A 130 15.26 16.93 -5.04
C SER A 130 14.53 16.44 -3.77
N LYS A 131 15.05 15.39 -3.16
CA LYS A 131 14.56 14.48 -2.12
C LYS A 131 14.13 15.04 -0.75
N LYS A 132 13.65 16.27 -0.58
CA LYS A 132 13.51 16.84 0.78
C LYS A 132 12.13 16.76 1.44
N PHE A 133 11.02 16.45 0.74
CA PHE A 133 9.70 16.43 1.36
C PHE A 133 8.81 15.31 0.83
N PHE A 134 8.36 14.42 1.72
CA PHE A 134 7.26 13.50 1.43
C PHE A 134 5.92 14.24 1.60
N VAL A 135 5.11 14.26 0.55
CA VAL A 135 3.77 14.88 0.54
C VAL A 135 2.72 13.77 0.52
N GLY A 136 1.85 13.73 1.52
CA GLY A 136 0.77 12.77 1.68
C GLY A 136 1.16 11.48 2.44
N LEU A 137 0.13 10.77 2.97
CA LEU A 137 0.31 9.54 3.74
C LEU A 137 0.84 8.42 2.82
N PRO A 138 1.86 7.62 3.19
CA PRO A 138 2.32 6.46 2.42
C PRO A 138 1.21 5.42 2.19
N CYS A 139 1.13 4.82 0.96
CA CYS A 139 0.13 3.79 0.68
C CYS A 139 0.18 2.60 1.64
N PRO A 140 1.37 2.04 1.97
CA PRO A 140 1.46 0.99 2.97
C PRO A 140 0.92 1.41 4.34
N ALA A 141 1.16 2.66 4.76
CA ALA A 141 0.65 3.16 6.03
C ALA A 141 -0.88 3.26 6.06
N ALA A 142 -1.50 3.70 4.96
CA ALA A 142 -2.96 3.75 4.84
C ALA A 142 -3.57 2.33 4.84
N GLY A 143 -2.99 1.39 4.09
CA GLY A 143 -3.41 -0.01 4.07
C GLY A 143 -3.29 -0.67 5.44
N CYS A 144 -2.16 -0.45 6.13
CA CYS A 144 -1.97 -0.93 7.51
C CYS A 144 -2.96 -0.31 8.48
N ALA A 145 -3.28 0.99 8.37
CA ALA A 145 -4.26 1.64 9.25
C ALA A 145 -5.65 1.02 9.10
N VAL A 146 -6.09 0.74 7.87
CA VAL A 146 -7.36 0.05 7.60
C VAL A 146 -7.33 -1.38 8.17
N ALA A 147 -6.26 -2.14 7.92
CA ALA A 147 -6.11 -3.50 8.42
C ALA A 147 -6.08 -3.56 9.95
N MET A 148 -5.34 -2.67 10.60
CA MET A 148 -5.29 -2.55 12.06
C MET A 148 -6.66 -2.17 12.63
N PHE A 149 -7.41 -1.27 11.99
CA PHE A 149 -8.74 -0.92 12.44
C PHE A 149 -9.68 -2.13 12.37
N ILE A 150 -9.61 -2.93 11.30
CA ILE A 150 -10.38 -4.18 11.17
C ILE A 150 -10.07 -5.13 12.33
N LEU A 151 -8.78 -5.40 12.61
CA LEU A 151 -8.37 -6.28 13.71
C LEU A 151 -8.80 -5.74 15.07
N PHE A 152 -8.68 -4.42 15.28
CA PHE A 152 -9.06 -3.79 16.55
C PHE A 152 -10.57 -3.77 16.77
N SER A 153 -11.36 -3.81 15.69
CA SER A 153 -12.83 -3.77 15.77
C SER A 153 -13.41 -4.94 16.56
N SER A 154 -12.75 -6.12 16.55
CA SER A 154 -13.14 -7.29 17.31
C SER A 154 -12.99 -7.12 18.84
N TYR A 155 -12.22 -6.13 19.27
CA TYR A 155 -11.98 -5.82 20.69
C TYR A 155 -12.75 -4.60 21.19
N LEU A 156 -13.61 -4.01 20.34
CA LEU A 156 -14.38 -2.83 20.72
C LEU A 156 -15.48 -3.20 21.74
N PRO A 157 -15.75 -2.31 22.72
CA PRO A 157 -16.86 -2.49 23.63
C PRO A 157 -18.19 -2.59 22.89
N SER A 158 -19.15 -3.36 23.43
CA SER A 158 -20.45 -3.64 22.81
C SER A 158 -21.27 -2.38 22.42
N TRP A 159 -21.11 -1.29 23.16
CA TRP A 159 -21.76 -0.01 22.84
C TRP A 159 -21.18 0.67 21.58
N LEU A 160 -19.94 0.34 21.22
CA LEU A 160 -19.27 0.86 20.04
C LEU A 160 -19.38 -0.11 18.84
N GLU A 161 -19.58 -1.40 19.12
CA GLU A 161 -19.74 -2.45 18.11
C GLU A 161 -20.85 -2.14 17.11
N ALA A 162 -21.97 -1.65 17.58
CA ALA A 162 -23.09 -1.21 16.72
C ALA A 162 -22.72 -0.07 15.75
N ARG A 163 -21.67 0.69 16.03
CA ARG A 163 -21.15 1.79 15.18
C ARG A 163 -20.00 1.39 14.31
N THR A 164 -19.48 0.17 14.44
CA THR A 164 -18.34 -0.33 13.66
C THR A 164 -18.51 -0.17 12.16
N PRO A 165 -19.68 -0.46 11.53
CA PRO A 165 -19.87 -0.24 10.10
C PRO A 165 -19.68 1.22 9.68
N PHE A 166 -20.23 2.16 10.46
CA PHE A 166 -20.05 3.59 10.21
C PHE A 166 -18.61 4.04 10.40
N LEU A 167 -17.95 3.57 11.45
CA LEU A 167 -16.53 3.88 11.70
C LEU A 167 -15.64 3.31 10.60
N GLY A 168 -15.92 2.10 10.12
CA GLY A 168 -15.19 1.49 9.00
C GLY A 168 -15.30 2.30 7.72
N LEU A 169 -16.52 2.80 7.41
CA LEU A 169 -16.75 3.71 6.29
C LEU A 169 -15.94 5.00 6.45
N VAL A 170 -16.00 5.63 7.62
CA VAL A 170 -15.28 6.89 7.91
C VAL A 170 -13.77 6.68 7.83
N VAL A 171 -13.23 5.61 8.43
CA VAL A 171 -11.79 5.32 8.39
C VAL A 171 -11.33 5.14 6.96
N THR A 172 -12.01 4.31 6.16
CA THR A 172 -11.65 4.08 4.76
C THR A 172 -11.70 5.37 3.95
N PHE A 173 -12.73 6.20 4.14
CA PHE A 173 -12.86 7.49 3.47
C PHE A 173 -11.76 8.49 3.88
N VAL A 174 -11.49 8.62 5.17
CA VAL A 174 -10.46 9.53 5.70
C VAL A 174 -9.07 9.11 5.21
N MET A 175 -8.75 7.81 5.22
CA MET A 175 -7.47 7.32 4.71
C MET A 175 -7.30 7.60 3.21
N ALA A 176 -8.38 7.48 2.42
CA ALA A 176 -8.37 7.87 1.01
C ALA A 176 -7.99 9.35 0.82
N LEU A 177 -8.64 10.25 1.57
CA LEU A 177 -8.35 11.68 1.49
C LEU A 177 -6.95 12.04 1.98
N LEU A 178 -6.46 11.39 3.04
CA LEU A 178 -5.12 11.64 3.57
C LEU A 178 -4.02 11.25 2.59
N MET A 179 -4.22 10.20 1.77
CA MET A 179 -3.26 9.80 0.74
C MET A 179 -3.06 10.86 -0.34
N VAL A 180 -4.12 11.57 -0.74
CA VAL A 180 -4.08 12.63 -1.77
C VAL A 180 -3.81 14.01 -1.18
N SER A 181 -3.98 14.18 0.15
CA SER A 181 -3.77 15.46 0.82
C SER A 181 -2.34 15.98 0.62
N ARG A 182 -2.20 17.32 0.61
CA ARG A 182 -0.89 17.99 0.55
C ARG A 182 -0.26 18.17 1.94
N VAL A 183 -0.66 17.41 2.92
CA VAL A 183 -0.07 17.48 4.27
C VAL A 183 1.39 17.06 4.18
N ARG A 184 2.27 17.96 4.59
CA ARG A 184 3.72 17.70 4.62
C ARG A 184 4.02 16.92 5.90
N TYR A 185 4.37 15.66 5.76
CA TYR A 185 4.89 14.89 6.88
C TYR A 185 6.39 15.11 6.99
N PHE A 186 6.84 15.45 8.19
CA PHE A 186 8.27 15.52 8.49
C PHE A 186 8.89 14.13 8.34
N SER A 187 9.86 14.01 7.43
CA SER A 187 10.67 12.80 7.36
C SER A 187 11.67 12.82 8.51
N PHE A 188 11.52 11.92 9.49
CA PHE A 188 12.53 11.61 10.50
C PHE A 188 13.68 10.80 9.87
N LYS A 189 14.29 11.31 8.81
CA LYS A 189 15.52 10.72 8.26
C LYS A 189 16.62 11.74 8.35
N GLU A 190 17.44 11.60 9.40
CA GLU A 190 18.85 11.99 9.34
C GLU A 190 19.61 11.16 8.32
#